data_d890f6c64c12c2a88d3fe038fe900e5c
#
_entry.id   d890f6c64c12c2a88d3fe038fe900e5c
#
_cell.length_a   1.000
_cell.length_b   1.000
_cell.length_c   1.000
_cell.angle_alpha   90.00
_cell.angle_beta   90.00
_cell.angle_gamma   90.00
#
_symmetry.space_group_name_H-M   'P 1'
#
loop_
_entity.id
_entity.type
_entity.pdbx_description
1 polymer ?
#
loop_
_entity_poly.entity_id
_entity_poly.type
_entity_poly.pdbx_seq_one_letter_code
_entity_poly.pdbx_strand_id
1 'polypeptide(L)'
;IPVSREGLHDIHYAGGMDAVALYLQQNPESRFFSGKGLILGGSHAPNYNVKRSLVGDLSAILIENVNPLVNLIRVPEKKIALLSDFEEKVERITRATMNQNVTNLSGVPSWMMAVLKHILEVKGTDNLVEVWPNLEVFFHGGVAFTPYREQYKQLIRSDKMHYMETYNASEGFFGLQNDFSDPSMLLMIDYGVFYEFIPMEDVGTENPHIVPLVDV
;
A
#
# COMPACT_ATOMS: atom_id res chain seq x y z
N ILE A 1 -3.08 -16.98 8.02
CA ILE A 1 -3.29 -16.19 9.25
C ILE A 1 -4.70 -15.61 9.20
N PRO A 2 -5.51 -15.76 10.25
CA PRO A 2 -6.85 -15.18 10.29
C PRO A 2 -6.79 -13.68 10.55
N VAL A 3 -7.53 -12.90 9.75
CA VAL A 3 -7.73 -11.47 9.99
C VAL A 3 -9.15 -11.29 10.53
N SER A 4 -9.28 -10.83 11.78
CA SER A 4 -10.55 -10.55 12.42
C SER A 4 -11.15 -9.22 11.95
N ARG A 5 -12.43 -8.96 12.29
CA ARG A 5 -13.03 -7.64 12.02
C ARG A 5 -12.36 -6.54 12.81
N GLU A 6 -11.97 -6.81 14.04
CA GLU A 6 -11.19 -5.87 14.87
C GLU A 6 -9.84 -5.56 14.20
N GLY A 7 -9.08 -6.59 13.79
CA GLY A 7 -7.83 -6.41 13.05
C GLY A 7 -7.98 -5.60 11.76
N LEU A 8 -9.10 -5.78 11.04
CA LEU A 8 -9.38 -4.94 9.86
C LEU A 8 -9.55 -3.46 10.24
N HIS A 9 -10.32 -3.15 11.29
CA HIS A 9 -10.68 -1.78 11.63
C HIS A 9 -9.60 -1.09 12.47
N ASP A 10 -9.14 -1.75 13.53
CA ASP A 10 -8.32 -1.13 14.56
C ASP A 10 -6.82 -1.21 14.26
N ILE A 11 -6.44 -2.03 13.25
CA ILE A 11 -5.05 -2.19 12.83
C ILE A 11 -4.89 -1.72 11.37
N HIS A 12 -5.43 -2.47 10.41
CA HIS A 12 -5.12 -2.23 8.99
C HIS A 12 -5.71 -0.94 8.44
N TYR A 13 -7.00 -0.65 8.71
CA TYR A 13 -7.60 0.61 8.24
C TYR A 13 -7.13 1.80 9.08
N ALA A 14 -6.89 1.63 10.39
CA ALA A 14 -6.28 2.66 11.22
C ALA A 14 -4.89 3.04 10.69
N GLY A 15 -4.01 2.05 10.43
CA GLY A 15 -2.69 2.30 9.86
C GLY A 15 -2.74 2.96 8.48
N GLY A 16 -3.71 2.59 7.65
CA GLY A 16 -3.93 3.27 6.37
C GLY A 16 -4.38 4.73 6.53
N MET A 17 -5.21 5.04 7.53
CA MET A 17 -5.61 6.42 7.84
C MET A 17 -4.46 7.23 8.41
N ASP A 18 -3.65 6.65 9.28
CA ASP A 18 -2.48 7.31 9.85
C ASP A 18 -1.42 7.60 8.79
N ALA A 19 -1.23 6.70 7.82
CA ALA A 19 -0.36 6.95 6.67
C ALA A 19 -0.80 8.20 5.89
N VAL A 20 -2.10 8.34 5.62
CA VAL A 20 -2.64 9.53 4.94
C VAL A 20 -2.54 10.77 5.83
N ALA A 21 -2.82 10.66 7.13
CA ALA A 21 -2.74 11.77 8.07
C ALA A 21 -1.31 12.32 8.19
N LEU A 22 -0.32 11.46 8.33
CA LEU A 22 1.10 11.85 8.37
C LEU A 22 1.57 12.46 7.05
N TYR A 23 1.14 11.91 5.92
CA TYR A 23 1.41 12.52 4.61
C TYR A 23 0.88 13.95 4.52
N LEU A 24 -0.39 14.17 4.90
CA LEU A 24 -1.02 15.49 4.85
C LEU A 24 -0.39 16.47 5.85
N GLN A 25 0.07 16.00 7.01
CA GLN A 25 0.77 16.81 7.98
C GLN A 25 2.10 17.34 7.42
N GLN A 26 2.84 16.50 6.70
CA GLN A 26 4.11 16.89 6.06
C GLN A 26 3.93 17.70 4.78
N ASN A 27 2.77 17.57 4.12
CA ASN A 27 2.45 18.26 2.87
C ASN A 27 1.11 19.02 2.97
N PRO A 28 1.06 20.17 3.67
CA PRO A 28 -0.18 20.93 3.89
C PRO A 28 -0.84 21.45 2.62
N GLU A 29 -0.08 21.58 1.52
CA GLU A 29 -0.59 22.01 0.21
C GLU A 29 -1.08 20.85 -0.67
N SER A 30 -1.14 19.65 -0.11
CA SER A 30 -1.54 18.42 -0.79
C SER A 30 -2.91 18.55 -1.45
N ARG A 31 -3.02 17.97 -2.64
CA ARG A 31 -4.28 17.79 -3.36
C ARG A 31 -4.79 16.36 -3.32
N PHE A 32 -4.35 15.57 -2.35
CA PHE A 32 -4.68 14.15 -2.19
C PHE A 32 -6.16 13.85 -2.45
N PHE A 33 -7.06 14.59 -1.82
CA PHE A 33 -8.51 14.41 -1.95
C PHE A 33 -9.15 15.14 -3.16
N SER A 34 -8.37 15.82 -3.99
CA SER A 34 -8.89 16.43 -5.20
C SER A 34 -9.14 15.44 -6.34
N GLY A 35 -8.64 14.21 -6.19
CA GLY A 35 -8.77 13.13 -7.15
C GLY A 35 -9.01 11.78 -6.48
N LYS A 36 -8.58 10.72 -7.13
CA LYS A 36 -8.74 9.35 -6.69
C LYS A 36 -7.41 8.67 -6.42
N GLY A 37 -7.41 7.74 -5.46
CA GLY A 37 -6.30 6.84 -5.24
C GLY A 37 -6.37 5.60 -6.15
N LEU A 38 -5.31 5.31 -6.88
CA LEU A 38 -5.14 4.02 -7.54
C LEU A 38 -4.63 3.01 -6.52
N ILE A 39 -5.50 2.10 -6.10
CA ILE A 39 -5.20 1.06 -5.12
C ILE A 39 -5.10 -0.28 -5.83
N LEU A 40 -3.90 -0.87 -5.79
CA LEU A 40 -3.62 -2.17 -6.37
C LEU A 40 -3.65 -3.23 -5.27
N GLY A 41 -4.54 -4.19 -5.40
CA GLY A 41 -4.66 -5.34 -4.51
C GLY A 41 -4.42 -6.66 -5.22
N GLY A 42 -4.21 -7.70 -4.45
CA GLY A 42 -4.14 -9.07 -4.91
C GLY A 42 -5.51 -9.66 -5.27
N SER A 43 -5.70 -10.94 -4.98
CA SER A 43 -6.94 -11.65 -5.23
C SER A 43 -7.36 -12.49 -4.02
N HIS A 44 -8.62 -12.88 -3.98
CA HIS A 44 -9.16 -13.80 -2.97
C HIS A 44 -10.14 -14.80 -3.57
N ALA A 45 -10.43 -15.85 -2.82
CA ALA A 45 -11.43 -16.86 -3.13
C ALA A 45 -12.26 -17.22 -1.89
N PRO A 46 -13.46 -17.83 -2.05
CA PRO A 46 -14.18 -18.40 -0.94
C PRO A 46 -13.37 -19.47 -0.21
N ASN A 47 -13.43 -19.47 1.11
CA ASN A 47 -12.82 -20.52 1.90
C ASN A 47 -13.74 -21.75 1.95
N TYR A 48 -13.29 -22.86 1.35
CA TYR A 48 -14.08 -24.10 1.32
C TYR A 48 -14.14 -24.82 2.69
N ASN A 49 -13.19 -24.54 3.58
CA ASN A 49 -13.11 -25.19 4.90
C ASN A 49 -13.88 -24.43 5.97
N VAL A 50 -14.05 -23.11 5.82
CA VAL A 50 -14.73 -22.26 6.79
C VAL A 50 -15.83 -21.45 6.08
N LYS A 51 -17.08 -21.75 6.40
CA LYS A 51 -18.23 -21.04 5.82
C LYS A 51 -18.17 -19.53 6.10
N ARG A 52 -18.49 -18.73 5.09
CA ARG A 52 -18.52 -17.26 5.13
C ARG A 52 -17.16 -16.59 5.40
N SER A 53 -16.07 -17.27 5.07
CA SER A 53 -14.74 -16.66 5.09
C SER A 53 -14.11 -16.64 3.71
N LEU A 54 -13.11 -15.78 3.55
CA LEU A 54 -12.32 -15.61 2.32
C LEU A 54 -10.88 -16.02 2.61
N VAL A 55 -10.21 -16.52 1.59
CA VAL A 55 -8.76 -16.83 1.61
C VAL A 55 -8.11 -16.09 0.46
N GLY A 56 -7.00 -15.42 0.71
CA GLY A 56 -6.28 -14.69 -0.33
C GLY A 56 -5.33 -13.65 0.25
N ASP A 57 -4.87 -12.78 -0.60
CA ASP A 57 -3.98 -11.70 -0.23
C ASP A 57 -4.64 -10.72 0.75
N LEU A 58 -3.89 -10.23 1.73
CA LEU A 58 -4.40 -9.25 2.70
C LEU A 58 -5.02 -8.04 1.99
N SER A 59 -4.34 -7.48 0.99
CA SER A 59 -4.84 -6.33 0.24
C SER A 59 -6.19 -6.58 -0.44
N ALA A 60 -6.43 -7.81 -0.91
CA ALA A 60 -7.73 -8.19 -1.46
C ALA A 60 -8.80 -8.29 -0.38
N ILE A 61 -8.48 -8.83 0.79
CA ILE A 61 -9.39 -8.90 1.94
C ILE A 61 -9.75 -7.47 2.42
N LEU A 62 -8.78 -6.56 2.47
CA LEU A 62 -9.01 -5.15 2.80
C LEU A 62 -9.95 -4.49 1.78
N ILE A 63 -9.69 -4.62 0.48
CA ILE A 63 -10.53 -4.05 -0.58
C ILE A 63 -11.94 -4.62 -0.54
N GLU A 64 -12.10 -5.93 -0.25
CA GLU A 64 -13.42 -6.57 -0.16
C GLU A 64 -14.27 -5.99 0.97
N ASN A 65 -13.66 -5.68 2.11
CA ASN A 65 -14.35 -5.29 3.34
C ASN A 65 -14.32 -3.78 3.63
N VAL A 66 -13.69 -2.97 2.78
CA VAL A 66 -13.60 -1.52 2.98
C VAL A 66 -14.99 -0.85 2.96
N ASN A 67 -15.11 0.23 3.73
CA ASN A 67 -16.35 1.03 3.74
C ASN A 67 -16.74 1.46 2.31
N PRO A 68 -17.99 1.25 1.88
CA PRO A 68 -18.44 1.61 0.53
C PRO A 68 -18.18 3.06 0.12
N LEU A 69 -18.12 4.00 1.07
CA LEU A 69 -17.79 5.41 0.78
C LEU A 69 -16.37 5.60 0.22
N VAL A 70 -15.43 4.73 0.58
CA VAL A 70 -14.06 4.76 0.04
C VAL A 70 -14.05 4.50 -1.48
N ASN A 71 -15.06 3.80 -2.01
CA ASN A 71 -15.18 3.59 -3.46
C ASN A 71 -15.42 4.89 -4.25
N LEU A 72 -15.80 5.99 -3.59
CA LEU A 72 -15.95 7.31 -4.22
C LEU A 72 -14.59 7.96 -4.52
N ILE A 73 -13.58 7.65 -3.72
CA ILE A 73 -12.25 8.27 -3.77
C ILE A 73 -11.15 7.31 -4.25
N ARG A 74 -11.49 6.08 -4.66
CA ARG A 74 -10.51 5.12 -5.18
C ARG A 74 -10.85 4.62 -6.58
N VAL A 75 -9.85 4.12 -7.28
CA VAL A 75 -9.91 3.40 -8.55
C VAL A 75 -8.95 2.21 -8.50
N PRO A 76 -9.18 1.16 -9.30
CA PRO A 76 -10.38 0.88 -10.07
C PRO A 76 -11.56 0.45 -9.18
N GLU A 77 -12.71 0.16 -9.81
CA GLU A 77 -13.83 -0.50 -9.12
C GLU A 77 -13.38 -1.83 -8.52
N LYS A 78 -14.03 -2.22 -7.40
CA LYS A 78 -13.75 -3.44 -6.64
C LYS A 78 -13.64 -4.69 -7.53
N LYS A 79 -14.59 -4.89 -8.46
CA LYS A 79 -14.60 -6.04 -9.38
C LYS A 79 -13.34 -6.14 -10.27
N ILE A 80 -12.72 -5.01 -10.60
CA ILE A 80 -11.48 -4.98 -11.38
C ILE A 80 -10.28 -5.16 -10.44
N ALA A 81 -10.29 -4.48 -9.28
CA ALA A 81 -9.22 -4.58 -8.29
C ALA A 81 -8.98 -6.00 -7.80
N LEU A 82 -10.02 -6.85 -7.78
CA LEU A 82 -10.00 -8.22 -7.24
C LEU A 82 -9.89 -9.31 -8.31
N LEU A 83 -9.66 -8.97 -9.58
CA LEU A 83 -9.38 -9.97 -10.62
C LEU A 83 -8.17 -10.83 -10.25
N SER A 84 -8.27 -12.13 -10.48
CA SER A 84 -7.19 -13.09 -10.23
C SER A 84 -6.17 -13.16 -11.37
N ASP A 85 -6.62 -12.99 -12.60
CA ASP A 85 -5.72 -12.93 -13.75
C ASP A 85 -5.03 -11.57 -13.79
N PHE A 86 -3.70 -11.59 -13.73
CA PHE A 86 -2.92 -10.36 -13.60
C PHE A 86 -2.86 -9.56 -14.93
N GLU A 87 -2.80 -10.23 -16.07
CA GLU A 87 -2.74 -9.56 -17.37
C GLU A 87 -4.08 -8.88 -17.67
N GLU A 88 -5.20 -9.57 -17.45
CA GLU A 88 -6.54 -8.98 -17.56
C GLU A 88 -6.71 -7.82 -16.55
N LYS A 89 -6.21 -7.98 -15.35
CA LYS A 89 -6.26 -6.94 -14.30
C LYS A 89 -5.51 -5.68 -14.75
N VAL A 90 -4.29 -5.79 -15.26
CA VAL A 90 -3.49 -4.66 -15.76
C VAL A 90 -4.22 -3.94 -16.87
N GLU A 91 -4.72 -4.66 -17.86
CA GLU A 91 -5.47 -4.10 -18.98
C GLU A 91 -6.73 -3.34 -18.53
N ARG A 92 -7.53 -3.93 -17.64
CA ARG A 92 -8.75 -3.29 -17.13
C ARG A 92 -8.47 -2.11 -16.20
N ILE A 93 -7.43 -2.17 -15.37
CA ILE A 93 -6.98 -1.04 -14.55
C ILE A 93 -6.59 0.12 -15.47
N THR A 94 -5.77 -0.14 -16.49
CA THR A 94 -5.33 0.87 -17.44
C THR A 94 -6.52 1.60 -18.05
N ARG A 95 -7.48 0.87 -18.63
CA ARG A 95 -8.68 1.46 -19.23
C ARG A 95 -9.53 2.25 -18.23
N ALA A 96 -9.64 1.77 -16.99
CA ALA A 96 -10.47 2.40 -15.96
C ALA A 96 -9.83 3.68 -15.37
N THR A 97 -8.49 3.81 -15.44
CA THR A 97 -7.77 4.85 -14.68
C THR A 97 -7.09 5.90 -15.53
N MET A 98 -6.69 5.58 -16.77
CA MET A 98 -5.89 6.46 -17.62
C MET A 98 -6.55 7.83 -17.94
N ASN A 99 -7.85 7.97 -17.76
CA ASN A 99 -8.59 9.23 -17.95
C ASN A 99 -9.18 9.79 -16.64
N GLN A 100 -8.77 9.24 -15.48
CA GLN A 100 -9.17 9.73 -14.18
C GLN A 100 -8.14 10.73 -13.65
N ASN A 101 -8.56 11.60 -12.73
CA ASN A 101 -7.63 12.40 -11.95
C ASN A 101 -7.08 11.52 -10.80
N VAL A 102 -5.95 10.87 -11.03
CA VAL A 102 -5.27 10.07 -10.00
C VAL A 102 -4.27 10.95 -9.27
N THR A 103 -4.41 11.04 -7.94
CA THR A 103 -3.56 11.86 -7.07
C THR A 103 -2.61 11.03 -6.23
N ASN A 104 -2.93 9.77 -6.00
CA ASN A 104 -2.10 8.89 -5.18
C ASN A 104 -2.15 7.44 -5.66
N LEU A 105 -1.10 6.71 -5.33
CA LEU A 105 -0.94 5.28 -5.60
C LEU A 105 -0.82 4.52 -4.27
N SER A 106 -1.30 3.28 -4.24
CA SER A 106 -1.09 2.37 -3.10
C SER A 106 -0.95 0.94 -3.59
N GLY A 107 0.12 0.26 -3.17
CA GLY A 107 0.37 -1.14 -3.51
C GLY A 107 1.82 -1.57 -3.50
N VAL A 108 2.05 -2.81 -3.91
CA VAL A 108 3.39 -3.39 -4.01
C VAL A 108 4.15 -2.79 -5.21
N PRO A 109 5.40 -2.30 -5.03
CA PRO A 109 6.15 -1.63 -6.07
C PRO A 109 6.30 -2.40 -7.38
N SER A 110 6.61 -3.70 -7.33
CA SER A 110 6.80 -4.51 -8.54
C SER A 110 5.53 -4.61 -9.39
N TRP A 111 4.38 -4.80 -8.77
CA TRP A 111 3.10 -4.93 -9.46
C TRP A 111 2.58 -3.58 -9.96
N MET A 112 2.71 -2.54 -9.15
CA MET A 112 2.36 -1.18 -9.56
C MET A 112 3.20 -0.74 -10.76
N MET A 113 4.49 -1.06 -10.80
CA MET A 113 5.39 -0.78 -11.92
C MET A 113 4.86 -1.35 -13.25
N ALA A 114 4.35 -2.59 -13.24
CA ALA A 114 3.78 -3.21 -14.44
C ALA A 114 2.53 -2.45 -14.93
N VAL A 115 1.64 -2.06 -14.02
CA VAL A 115 0.46 -1.25 -14.34
C VAL A 115 0.84 0.10 -14.93
N LEU A 116 1.80 0.80 -14.29
CA LEU A 116 2.23 2.13 -14.73
C LEU A 116 2.90 2.11 -16.11
N LYS A 117 3.75 1.11 -16.37
CA LYS A 117 4.38 0.93 -17.70
C LYS A 117 3.34 0.67 -18.79
N HIS A 118 2.35 -0.16 -18.51
CA HIS A 118 1.27 -0.43 -19.47
C HIS A 118 0.41 0.82 -19.75
N ILE A 119 0.14 1.63 -18.73
CA ILE A 119 -0.57 2.91 -18.91
C ILE A 119 0.23 3.85 -19.83
N LEU A 120 1.55 3.97 -19.62
CA LEU A 120 2.42 4.79 -20.47
C LEU A 120 2.45 4.29 -21.91
N GLU A 121 2.54 2.98 -22.11
CA GLU A 121 2.48 2.35 -23.44
C GLU A 121 1.20 2.69 -24.17
N VAL A 122 0.04 2.49 -23.52
CA VAL A 122 -1.28 2.77 -24.11
C VAL A 122 -1.49 4.26 -24.40
N LYS A 123 -0.92 5.14 -23.56
CA LYS A 123 -0.98 6.60 -23.74
C LYS A 123 0.04 7.14 -24.75
N GLY A 124 1.05 6.35 -25.11
CA GLY A 124 2.11 6.78 -26.01
C GLY A 124 3.03 7.87 -25.41
N THR A 125 3.22 7.86 -24.09
CA THR A 125 4.11 8.78 -23.38
C THR A 125 5.08 8.00 -22.47
N ASP A 126 6.13 8.66 -22.01
CA ASP A 126 7.13 8.09 -21.09
C ASP A 126 7.13 8.75 -19.70
N ASN A 127 6.13 9.63 -19.45
CA ASN A 127 6.02 10.37 -18.19
C ASN A 127 4.58 10.36 -17.65
N LEU A 128 4.37 9.78 -16.49
CA LEU A 128 3.05 9.69 -15.84
C LEU A 128 2.45 11.06 -15.46
N VAL A 129 3.25 12.09 -15.33
CA VAL A 129 2.75 13.46 -15.09
C VAL A 129 1.88 13.96 -16.27
N GLU A 130 2.12 13.48 -17.48
CA GLU A 130 1.28 13.78 -18.65
C GLU A 130 -0.07 13.06 -18.60
N VAL A 131 -0.13 11.91 -17.93
CA VAL A 131 -1.37 11.16 -17.73
C VAL A 131 -2.12 11.66 -16.50
N TRP A 132 -1.40 11.86 -15.38
CA TRP A 132 -1.94 12.28 -14.10
C TRP A 132 -1.15 13.47 -13.52
N PRO A 133 -1.48 14.69 -13.94
CA PRO A 133 -0.74 15.92 -13.54
C PRO A 133 -0.78 16.23 -12.03
N ASN A 134 -1.73 15.63 -11.32
CA ASN A 134 -1.91 15.82 -9.88
C ASN A 134 -1.40 14.63 -9.03
N LEU A 135 -0.67 13.69 -9.65
CA LEU A 135 -0.08 12.56 -8.93
C LEU A 135 1.03 13.07 -7.99
N GLU A 136 0.92 12.78 -6.69
CA GLU A 136 1.78 13.39 -5.68
C GLU A 136 2.35 12.41 -4.65
N VAL A 137 1.77 11.21 -4.45
CA VAL A 137 2.31 10.25 -3.46
C VAL A 137 2.07 8.80 -3.87
N PHE A 138 3.03 7.96 -3.51
CA PHE A 138 2.93 6.50 -3.57
C PHE A 138 3.16 5.90 -2.19
N PHE A 139 2.11 5.35 -1.59
CA PHE A 139 2.20 4.50 -0.41
C PHE A 139 2.55 3.08 -0.85
N HIS A 140 3.71 2.60 -0.45
CA HIS A 140 4.21 1.30 -0.90
C HIS A 140 4.69 0.44 0.27
N GLY A 141 4.72 -0.85 0.06
CA GLY A 141 5.17 -1.83 1.04
C GLY A 141 5.21 -3.24 0.47
N GLY A 142 5.43 -4.21 1.32
CA GLY A 142 5.50 -5.62 0.97
C GLY A 142 6.84 -6.08 0.39
N VAL A 143 7.62 -5.19 -0.20
CA VAL A 143 9.01 -5.41 -0.65
C VAL A 143 9.82 -4.13 -0.47
N ALA A 144 11.13 -4.24 -0.29
CA ALA A 144 12.02 -3.10 -0.21
C ALA A 144 11.90 -2.21 -1.45
N PHE A 145 11.80 -0.90 -1.28
CA PHE A 145 11.59 0.05 -2.36
C PHE A 145 12.89 0.42 -3.09
N THR A 146 14.02 0.33 -2.43
CA THR A 146 15.33 0.76 -2.95
C THR A 146 15.62 0.29 -4.38
N PRO A 147 15.37 -0.97 -4.79
CA PRO A 147 15.62 -1.44 -6.15
C PRO A 147 14.73 -0.79 -7.22
N TYR A 148 13.59 -0.24 -6.81
CA TYR A 148 12.58 0.34 -7.71
C TYR A 148 12.66 1.86 -7.79
N ARG A 149 13.24 2.54 -6.81
CA ARG A 149 13.21 3.99 -6.63
C ARG A 149 13.60 4.77 -7.89
N GLU A 150 14.72 4.43 -8.51
CA GLU A 150 15.19 5.15 -9.70
C GLU A 150 14.29 4.90 -10.91
N GLN A 151 13.71 3.71 -11.06
CA GLN A 151 12.76 3.44 -12.13
C GLN A 151 11.48 4.26 -11.94
N TYR A 152 10.97 4.37 -10.72
CA TYR A 152 9.81 5.22 -10.41
C TYR A 152 10.07 6.69 -10.73
N LYS A 153 11.24 7.23 -10.38
CA LYS A 153 11.62 8.60 -10.73
C LYS A 153 11.69 8.83 -12.25
N GLN A 154 12.08 7.81 -13.01
CA GLN A 154 12.07 7.90 -14.49
C GLN A 154 10.67 7.89 -15.07
N LEU A 155 9.73 7.12 -14.47
CA LEU A 155 8.33 7.05 -14.90
C LEU A 155 7.51 8.26 -14.44
N ILE A 156 7.86 8.86 -13.28
CA ILE A 156 7.15 10.00 -12.68
C ILE A 156 8.15 11.12 -12.49
N ARG A 157 8.31 11.97 -13.52
CA ARG A 157 9.27 13.07 -13.51
C ARG A 157 8.64 14.30 -12.86
N SER A 158 8.56 14.27 -11.52
CA SER A 158 7.96 15.33 -10.73
C SER A 158 8.70 15.52 -9.41
N ASP A 159 9.08 16.75 -9.10
CA ASP A 159 9.65 17.12 -7.79
C ASP A 159 8.61 17.12 -6.67
N LYS A 160 7.32 17.00 -7.02
CA LYS A 160 6.20 16.91 -6.07
C LYS A 160 5.86 15.49 -5.68
N MET A 161 6.52 14.50 -6.28
CA MET A 161 6.22 13.09 -6.02
C MET A 161 6.91 12.60 -4.74
N HIS A 162 6.12 12.15 -3.78
CA HIS A 162 6.57 11.55 -2.53
C HIS A 162 6.41 10.03 -2.54
N TYR A 163 7.29 9.37 -1.82
CA TYR A 163 7.27 7.91 -1.65
C TYR A 163 7.26 7.62 -0.15
N MET A 164 6.20 6.96 0.33
CA MET A 164 6.04 6.62 1.74
C MET A 164 6.00 5.10 1.90
N GLU A 165 6.94 4.57 2.65
CA GLU A 165 7.01 3.15 2.93
C GLU A 165 6.12 2.78 4.12
N THR A 166 5.42 1.65 3.98
CA THR A 166 4.58 1.07 5.02
C THR A 166 4.96 -0.39 5.22
N TYR A 167 4.97 -0.86 6.45
CA TYR A 167 5.13 -2.26 6.77
C TYR A 167 3.84 -2.84 7.30
N ASN A 168 3.05 -3.38 6.37
CA ASN A 168 1.77 -4.02 6.64
C ASN A 168 1.81 -5.48 6.18
N ALA A 169 1.48 -6.41 7.06
CA ALA A 169 1.41 -7.84 6.80
C ALA A 169 0.10 -8.42 7.36
N SER A 170 -0.19 -9.69 7.08
CA SER A 170 -1.41 -10.35 7.59
C SER A 170 -1.50 -10.37 9.11
N GLU A 171 -0.35 -10.33 9.77
CA GLU A 171 -0.17 -10.35 11.22
C GLU A 171 -0.47 -9.00 11.88
N GLY A 172 -0.30 -7.89 11.17
CA GLY A 172 -0.47 -6.55 11.70
C GLY A 172 0.08 -5.44 10.83
N PHE A 173 -0.08 -4.22 11.27
CA PHE A 173 0.53 -3.03 10.68
C PHE A 173 1.66 -2.56 11.61
N PHE A 174 2.90 -2.73 11.19
CA PHE A 174 4.08 -2.66 12.06
C PHE A 174 4.86 -1.37 11.95
N GLY A 175 4.90 -0.77 10.76
CA GLY A 175 5.73 0.39 10.52
C GLY A 175 5.19 1.34 9.48
N LEU A 176 5.51 2.61 9.66
CA LEU A 176 5.08 3.70 8.79
C LEU A 176 6.17 4.76 8.72
N GLN A 177 6.65 5.06 7.52
CA GLN A 177 7.56 6.18 7.30
C GLN A 177 6.85 7.50 7.61
N ASN A 178 7.48 8.34 8.43
CA ASN A 178 6.92 9.61 8.90
C ASN A 178 7.75 10.84 8.50
N ASP A 179 8.83 10.65 7.77
CA ASP A 179 9.68 11.72 7.25
C ASP A 179 10.11 11.38 5.82
N PHE A 180 9.87 12.27 4.86
CA PHE A 180 10.26 12.04 3.46
C PHE A 180 11.78 11.99 3.25
N SER A 181 12.55 12.59 4.15
CA SER A 181 14.02 12.63 4.10
C SER A 181 14.69 11.45 4.81
N ASP A 182 13.95 10.76 5.68
CA ASP A 182 14.44 9.61 6.46
C ASP A 182 13.73 8.32 6.01
N PRO A 183 14.47 7.29 5.55
CA PRO A 183 13.88 6.00 5.19
C PRO A 183 13.46 5.14 6.39
N SER A 184 13.73 5.55 7.62
CA SER A 184 13.27 4.83 8.81
C SER A 184 11.75 4.90 8.95
N MET A 185 11.19 3.93 9.68
CA MET A 185 9.77 3.87 9.96
C MET A 185 9.51 3.97 11.46
N LEU A 186 8.45 4.67 11.83
CA LEU A 186 7.89 4.58 13.17
C LEU A 186 7.40 3.15 13.42
N LEU A 187 7.75 2.56 14.56
CA LEU A 187 7.13 1.33 15.03
C LEU A 187 5.74 1.63 15.59
N MET A 188 4.72 0.94 15.09
CA MET A 188 3.32 1.16 15.49
C MET A 188 3.02 0.35 16.75
N ILE A 189 3.24 0.94 17.93
CA ILE A 189 3.20 0.24 19.20
C ILE A 189 1.82 0.11 19.84
N ASP A 190 0.84 0.85 19.37
CA ASP A 190 -0.52 0.94 19.92
C ASP A 190 -1.60 0.23 19.08
N TYR A 191 -1.19 -0.55 18.08
CA TYR A 191 -2.10 -1.34 17.24
C TYR A 191 -2.38 -2.75 17.77
N GLY A 192 -2.20 -2.98 19.07
CA GLY A 192 -2.49 -4.27 19.70
C GLY A 192 -1.49 -5.39 19.36
N VAL A 193 -0.33 -5.04 18.84
CA VAL A 193 0.77 -5.98 18.58
C VAL A 193 1.69 -6.01 19.80
N PHE A 194 2.01 -7.21 20.28
CA PHE A 194 3.00 -7.41 21.34
C PHE A 194 4.37 -7.57 20.70
N TYR A 195 5.33 -6.72 21.10
CA TYR A 195 6.68 -6.70 20.56
C TYR A 195 7.70 -7.24 21.56
N GLU A 196 8.52 -8.17 21.07
CA GLU A 196 9.74 -8.65 21.71
C GLU A 196 10.87 -8.58 20.67
N PHE A 197 12.06 -8.24 21.11
CA PHE A 197 13.23 -8.04 20.26
C PHE A 197 14.33 -9.02 20.63
N ILE A 198 15.06 -9.49 19.63
CA ILE A 198 16.27 -10.29 19.80
C ILE A 198 17.42 -9.47 19.21
N PRO A 199 18.47 -9.14 19.98
CA PRO A 199 19.67 -8.52 19.44
C PRO A 199 20.23 -9.32 18.27
N MET A 200 20.76 -8.63 17.26
CA MET A 200 21.22 -9.30 16.02
C MET A 200 22.31 -10.35 16.28
N GLU A 201 23.16 -10.15 17.29
CA GLU A 201 24.18 -11.10 17.70
C GLU A 201 23.60 -12.42 18.28
N ASP A 202 22.39 -12.36 18.80
CA ASP A 202 21.72 -13.52 19.40
C ASP A 202 20.79 -14.27 18.44
N VAL A 203 20.52 -13.69 17.26
CA VAL A 203 19.64 -14.31 16.28
C VAL A 203 20.20 -15.67 15.82
N GLY A 204 19.42 -16.74 16.02
CA GLY A 204 19.79 -18.10 15.65
C GLY A 204 20.59 -18.87 16.71
N THR A 205 20.82 -18.29 17.89
CA THR A 205 21.36 -19.03 19.03
C THR A 205 20.29 -19.93 19.69
N GLU A 206 20.71 -20.93 20.46
CA GLU A 206 19.75 -21.85 21.14
C GLU A 206 18.92 -21.14 22.22
N ASN A 207 19.50 -20.13 22.88
CA ASN A 207 18.86 -19.37 23.96
C ASN A 207 19.08 -17.86 23.72
N PRO A 208 18.35 -17.22 22.79
CA PRO A 208 18.51 -15.81 22.51
C PRO A 208 18.07 -14.96 23.71
N HIS A 209 18.75 -13.85 23.95
CA HIS A 209 18.28 -12.84 24.86
C HIS A 209 17.05 -12.13 24.27
N ILE A 210 15.93 -12.15 24.99
CA ILE A 210 14.69 -11.49 24.58
C ILE A 210 14.55 -10.19 25.34
N VAL A 211 14.41 -9.09 24.60
CA VAL A 211 14.27 -7.73 25.14
C VAL A 211 12.84 -7.25 24.92
N PRO A 212 12.07 -6.94 25.95
CA PRO A 212 10.75 -6.36 25.81
C PRO A 212 10.83 -4.91 25.31
N LEU A 213 9.76 -4.42 24.72
CA LEU A 213 9.68 -3.06 24.13
C LEU A 213 10.10 -1.94 25.13
N VAL A 214 9.81 -2.11 26.40
CA VAL A 214 10.13 -1.11 27.45
C VAL A 214 11.62 -0.97 27.74
N ASP A 215 12.45 -1.91 27.29
CA ASP A 215 13.90 -1.97 27.52
C ASP A 215 14.71 -1.70 26.23
N VAL A 216 14.04 -1.33 25.12
CA VAL A 216 14.64 -1.02 23.80
C VAL A 216 15.02 0.45 23.67
#